data_cb2744a16ccaccbaed365e24aea83213
#
_entry.id   cb2744a16ccaccbaed365e24aea83213
#
_cell.length_a   1.000
_cell.length_b   1.000
_cell.length_c   1.000
_cell.angle_alpha   90.00
_cell.angle_beta   90.00
_cell.angle_gamma   90.00
#
_symmetry.space_group_name_H-M   'P 1'
#
loop_
_entity.id
_entity.type
_entity.pdbx_description
1 polymer ?
#
loop_
_entity_poly.entity_id
_entity_poly.type
_entity_poly.pdbx_seq_one_letter_code
_entity_poly.pdbx_strand_id
1 'polypeptide(L)'
;MKCILSSARRAISGRWFFIATFAALATMWLSVGNATYTLMDNLYMGSVPDWAVLLSKACLGQFGMLTLPALSAMPFASQALHELRSGVARFAIFRTGRKPYIAGQIVACIFSAMTMQAAAFALLITALSIVALHAGVGGIPVEAVRAVIPIFGGRMICAGLWTVIGCMLALLTETGSAATIAPLCLCYTLTM
;
A
#
# COMPACT_ATOMS: atom_id res chain seq x y z
N MET A 1 -10.35 20.31 9.78
CA MET A 1 -9.05 20.00 9.14
C MET A 1 -7.97 19.54 10.13
N LYS A 2 -7.72 20.20 11.26
CA LYS A 2 -6.66 19.79 12.22
C LYS A 2 -6.81 18.34 12.74
N CYS A 3 -8.03 17.85 12.93
CA CYS A 3 -8.29 16.48 13.42
C CYS A 3 -7.89 15.41 12.39
N ILE A 4 -8.23 15.62 11.10
CA ILE A 4 -7.88 14.70 10.00
C ILE A 4 -6.36 14.58 9.86
N LEU A 5 -5.68 15.72 9.88
CA LEU A 5 -4.22 15.77 9.75
C LEU A 5 -3.52 15.07 10.92
N SER A 6 -4.05 15.20 12.14
CA SER A 6 -3.49 14.53 13.32
C SER A 6 -3.69 13.02 13.29
N SER A 7 -4.83 12.53 12.81
CA SER A 7 -5.08 11.09 12.66
C SER A 7 -4.23 10.48 11.55
N ALA A 8 -4.13 11.14 10.40
CA ALA A 8 -3.26 10.71 9.30
C ALA A 8 -1.77 10.69 9.73
N ARG A 9 -1.30 11.72 10.42
CA ARG A 9 0.08 11.77 10.93
C ARG A 9 0.38 10.63 11.90
N ARG A 10 -0.55 10.31 12.80
CA ARG A 10 -0.40 9.19 13.74
C ARG A 10 -0.37 7.84 13.03
N ALA A 11 -1.19 7.65 11.98
CA ALA A 11 -1.18 6.44 11.18
C ALA A 11 0.15 6.25 10.47
N ILE A 12 0.72 7.32 9.88
CA ILE A 12 2.00 7.26 9.15
C ILE A 12 3.19 7.07 10.09
N SER A 13 3.15 7.63 11.31
CA SER A 13 4.24 7.46 12.29
C SER A 13 4.15 6.16 13.09
N GLY A 14 3.10 5.35 12.89
CA GLY A 14 2.90 4.09 13.58
C GLY A 14 3.84 2.97 13.11
N ARG A 15 4.22 2.06 14.02
CA ARG A 15 5.06 0.87 13.67
C ARG A 15 4.44 0.03 12.55
N TRP A 16 3.13 -0.09 12.54
CA TRP A 16 2.38 -0.85 11.54
C TRP A 16 2.48 -0.27 10.13
N PHE A 17 2.66 1.05 10.00
CA PHE A 17 2.89 1.68 8.71
C PHE A 17 4.22 1.22 8.08
N PHE A 18 5.30 1.19 8.85
CA PHE A 18 6.59 0.73 8.36
C PHE A 18 6.56 -0.77 8.01
N ILE A 19 5.99 -1.61 8.88
CA ILE A 19 5.85 -3.04 8.63
C ILE A 19 5.05 -3.28 7.34
N ALA A 20 3.91 -2.60 7.15
CA ALA A 20 3.08 -2.73 5.96
C ALA A 20 3.79 -2.21 4.69
N THR A 21 4.57 -1.13 4.80
CA THR A 21 5.35 -0.58 3.68
C THR A 21 6.44 -1.57 3.23
N PHE A 22 7.20 -2.14 4.17
CA PHE A 22 8.21 -3.14 3.85
C PHE A 22 7.60 -4.44 3.32
N ALA A 23 6.46 -4.88 3.87
CA ALA A 23 5.74 -6.03 3.36
C ALA A 23 5.21 -5.77 1.95
N ALA A 24 4.68 -4.58 1.66
CA ALA A 24 4.24 -4.19 0.32
C ALA A 24 5.42 -4.15 -0.67
N LEU A 25 6.58 -3.62 -0.25
CA LEU A 25 7.81 -3.66 -1.04
C LEU A 25 8.21 -5.10 -1.34
N ALA A 26 8.21 -5.99 -0.35
CA ALA A 26 8.56 -7.39 -0.52
C ALA A 26 7.61 -8.11 -1.49
N THR A 27 6.30 -7.86 -1.41
CA THR A 27 5.34 -8.46 -2.35
C THR A 27 5.48 -7.93 -3.78
N MET A 28 5.78 -6.64 -3.95
CA MET A 28 6.12 -6.08 -5.26
C MET A 28 7.43 -6.68 -5.80
N TRP A 29 8.44 -6.85 -4.95
CA TRP A 29 9.70 -7.49 -5.32
C TRP A 29 9.50 -8.94 -5.72
N LEU A 30 8.72 -9.73 -4.97
CA LEU A 30 8.37 -11.11 -5.32
C LEU A 30 7.59 -11.19 -6.64
N SER A 31 6.73 -10.22 -6.93
CA SER A 31 6.02 -10.15 -8.22
C SER A 31 6.96 -9.92 -9.41
N VAL A 32 8.08 -9.25 -9.17
CA VAL A 32 9.16 -9.04 -10.14
C VAL A 32 10.15 -10.20 -10.13
N GLY A 33 10.19 -11.01 -9.06
CA GLY A 33 11.25 -11.99 -8.80
C GLY A 33 11.50 -13.00 -9.94
N ASN A 34 10.45 -13.52 -10.58
CA ASN A 34 10.61 -14.37 -11.75
C ASN A 34 11.16 -13.59 -12.98
N ALA A 35 10.90 -12.28 -13.04
CA ALA A 35 11.44 -11.43 -14.09
C ALA A 35 12.87 -10.93 -13.75
N THR A 36 13.29 -10.95 -12.47
CA THR A 36 14.66 -10.60 -12.10
C THR A 36 15.68 -11.67 -12.50
N TYR A 37 15.30 -12.94 -12.53
CA TYR A 37 16.17 -13.98 -13.09
C TYR A 37 16.40 -13.76 -14.59
N THR A 38 15.34 -13.50 -15.36
CA THR A 38 15.46 -13.14 -16.79
C THR A 38 16.12 -11.77 -16.97
N LEU A 39 16.05 -10.88 -16.02
CA LEU A 39 16.75 -9.61 -16.00
C LEU A 39 18.24 -9.78 -15.79
N MET A 40 18.65 -10.61 -14.83
CA MET A 40 20.06 -10.93 -14.60
C MET A 40 20.67 -11.61 -15.84
N ASP A 41 19.98 -12.58 -16.45
CA ASP A 41 20.42 -13.21 -17.68
C ASP A 41 20.55 -12.22 -18.84
N ASN A 42 19.57 -11.33 -19.02
CA ASN A 42 19.60 -10.30 -20.04
C ASN A 42 20.70 -9.24 -19.78
N LEU A 43 20.94 -8.90 -18.53
CA LEU A 43 22.03 -8.00 -18.11
C LEU A 43 23.40 -8.61 -18.41
N TYR A 44 23.57 -9.92 -18.16
CA TYR A 44 24.79 -10.66 -18.54
C TYR A 44 24.96 -10.75 -20.07
N MET A 45 23.87 -10.78 -20.82
CA MET A 45 23.86 -10.77 -22.29
C MET A 45 23.94 -9.36 -22.91
N GLY A 46 24.03 -8.30 -22.09
CA GLY A 46 24.15 -6.91 -22.55
C GLY A 46 22.88 -6.31 -23.16
N SER A 47 21.73 -6.95 -22.97
CA SER A 47 20.44 -6.42 -23.43
C SER A 47 19.79 -5.53 -22.36
N VAL A 48 19.31 -4.36 -22.79
CA VAL A 48 18.60 -3.43 -21.88
C VAL A 48 17.20 -3.96 -21.59
N PRO A 49 16.85 -4.18 -20.33
CA PRO A 49 15.52 -4.68 -19.96
C PRO A 49 14.44 -3.64 -20.24
N ASP A 50 13.25 -4.11 -20.60
CA ASP A 50 12.08 -3.23 -20.71
C ASP A 50 11.56 -2.86 -19.30
N TRP A 51 12.05 -1.74 -18.79
CA TRP A 51 11.72 -1.22 -17.46
C TRP A 51 10.23 -0.97 -17.26
N ALA A 52 9.49 -0.59 -18.34
CA ALA A 52 8.06 -0.34 -18.24
C ALA A 52 7.28 -1.65 -17.97
N VAL A 53 7.64 -2.72 -18.66
CA VAL A 53 7.06 -4.05 -18.45
C VAL A 53 7.39 -4.56 -17.05
N LEU A 54 8.59 -4.37 -16.59
CA LEU A 54 9.03 -4.81 -15.27
C LEU A 54 8.29 -4.10 -14.13
N LEU A 55 8.20 -2.76 -14.20
CA LEU A 55 7.46 -1.96 -13.23
C LEU A 55 5.95 -2.25 -13.28
N SER A 56 5.38 -2.49 -14.47
CA SER A 56 3.97 -2.89 -14.59
C SER A 56 3.70 -4.25 -13.94
N LYS A 57 4.59 -5.23 -14.11
CA LYS A 57 4.53 -6.52 -13.41
C LYS A 57 4.63 -6.37 -11.88
N ALA A 58 5.46 -5.44 -11.39
CA ALA A 58 5.51 -5.14 -9.96
C ALA A 58 4.16 -4.63 -9.42
N CYS A 59 3.47 -3.80 -10.21
CA CYS A 59 2.18 -3.22 -9.83
C CYS A 59 1.02 -4.22 -9.95
N LEU A 60 0.99 -5.03 -11.01
CA LEU A 60 -0.12 -5.93 -11.35
C LEU A 60 0.15 -7.39 -11.00
N GLY A 61 1.34 -7.70 -10.48
CA GLY A 61 1.72 -9.07 -10.13
C GLY A 61 0.76 -9.70 -9.14
N GLN A 62 0.48 -10.99 -9.32
CA GLN A 62 -0.51 -11.76 -8.57
C GLN A 62 -0.30 -11.66 -7.06
N PHE A 63 0.94 -11.81 -6.58
CA PHE A 63 1.27 -11.67 -5.15
C PHE A 63 0.95 -10.28 -4.61
N GLY A 64 1.30 -9.23 -5.37
CA GLY A 64 1.04 -7.85 -5.00
C GLY A 64 -0.45 -7.51 -4.96
N MET A 65 -1.24 -8.05 -5.88
CA MET A 65 -2.69 -7.82 -5.93
C MET A 65 -3.43 -8.59 -4.83
N LEU A 66 -3.07 -9.83 -4.54
CA LEU A 66 -3.68 -10.63 -3.48
C LEU A 66 -3.41 -10.07 -2.07
N THR A 67 -2.20 -9.58 -1.83
CA THR A 67 -1.81 -9.07 -0.51
C THR A 67 -2.21 -7.61 -0.28
N LEU A 68 -2.51 -6.87 -1.35
CA LEU A 68 -2.87 -5.46 -1.29
C LEU A 68 -4.01 -5.15 -0.31
N PRO A 69 -5.15 -5.91 -0.28
CA PRO A 69 -6.24 -5.64 0.64
C PRO A 69 -5.83 -5.72 2.12
N ALA A 70 -5.05 -6.75 2.47
CA ALA A 70 -4.60 -6.96 3.82
C ALA A 70 -3.58 -5.90 4.28
N LEU A 71 -2.57 -5.65 3.45
CA LEU A 71 -1.50 -4.71 3.79
C LEU A 71 -1.97 -3.26 3.84
N SER A 72 -2.88 -2.88 2.96
CA SER A 72 -3.41 -1.51 2.93
C SER A 72 -4.25 -1.16 4.16
N ALA A 73 -4.99 -2.12 4.72
CA ALA A 73 -5.83 -1.91 5.89
C ALA A 73 -5.05 -1.87 7.21
N MET A 74 -3.89 -2.55 7.26
CA MET A 74 -3.12 -2.79 8.49
C MET A 74 -2.69 -1.51 9.25
N PRO A 75 -2.16 -0.45 8.61
CA PRO A 75 -1.67 0.72 9.32
C PRO A 75 -2.76 1.49 10.06
N PHE A 76 -3.92 1.64 9.43
CA PHE A 76 -4.99 2.47 9.97
C PHE A 76 -5.94 1.71 10.89
N ALA A 77 -6.22 0.43 10.61
CA ALA A 77 -7.17 -0.35 11.40
C ALA A 77 -6.72 -0.53 12.86
N SER A 78 -5.43 -0.77 13.08
CA SER A 78 -4.86 -0.89 14.43
C SER A 78 -5.03 0.41 15.22
N GLN A 79 -4.87 1.56 14.58
CA GLN A 79 -5.05 2.86 15.21
C GLN A 79 -6.52 3.17 15.48
N ALA A 80 -7.41 2.91 14.53
CA ALA A 80 -8.85 3.15 14.69
C ALA A 80 -9.42 2.34 15.88
N LEU A 81 -9.01 1.08 16.02
CA LEU A 81 -9.37 0.25 17.16
C LEU A 81 -8.82 0.78 18.48
N HIS A 82 -7.58 1.26 18.49
CA HIS A 82 -7.00 1.86 19.68
C HIS A 82 -7.74 3.13 20.12
N GLU A 83 -8.13 4.00 19.18
CA GLU A 83 -8.92 5.21 19.46
C GLU A 83 -10.31 4.85 20.02
N LEU A 84 -10.94 3.79 19.53
CA LEU A 84 -12.23 3.32 20.07
C LEU A 84 -12.09 2.77 21.48
N ARG A 85 -11.13 1.87 21.73
CA ARG A 85 -10.92 1.24 23.04
C ARG A 85 -10.48 2.22 24.12
N SER A 86 -9.68 3.23 23.76
CA SER A 86 -9.23 4.28 24.67
C SER A 86 -10.30 5.34 24.98
N GLY A 87 -11.46 5.29 24.29
CA GLY A 87 -12.53 6.26 24.46
C GLY A 87 -12.27 7.64 23.82
N VAL A 88 -11.09 7.85 23.23
CA VAL A 88 -10.74 9.11 22.55
C VAL A 88 -11.72 9.44 21.43
N ALA A 89 -12.24 8.43 20.74
CA ALA A 89 -13.26 8.60 19.70
C ALA A 89 -14.52 9.29 20.25
N ARG A 90 -14.97 8.98 21.47
CA ARG A 90 -16.14 9.61 22.09
C ARG A 90 -15.92 11.12 22.29
N PHE A 91 -14.79 11.51 22.85
CA PHE A 91 -14.45 12.92 23.03
C PHE A 91 -14.33 13.68 21.70
N ALA A 92 -13.76 13.03 20.68
CA ALA A 92 -13.66 13.61 19.34
C ALA A 92 -15.05 13.83 18.72
N ILE A 93 -15.96 12.87 18.86
CA ILE A 93 -17.33 12.96 18.37
C ILE A 93 -18.12 14.07 19.09
N PHE A 94 -17.96 14.21 20.42
CA PHE A 94 -18.58 15.29 21.17
C PHE A 94 -18.12 16.68 20.72
N ARG A 95 -16.85 16.81 20.34
CA ARG A 95 -16.27 18.10 19.95
C ARG A 95 -16.56 18.48 18.50
N THR A 96 -16.59 17.51 17.58
CA THR A 96 -16.67 17.76 16.12
C THR A 96 -18.02 17.37 15.52
N GLY A 97 -18.81 16.58 16.22
CA GLY A 97 -20.01 15.96 15.71
C GLY A 97 -19.71 14.62 15.02
N ARG A 98 -20.74 13.76 14.93
CA ARG A 98 -20.58 12.37 14.41
C ARG A 98 -20.23 12.33 12.92
N LYS A 99 -20.94 13.11 12.09
CA LYS A 99 -20.75 13.10 10.62
C LYS A 99 -19.34 13.55 10.20
N PRO A 100 -18.83 14.72 10.63
CA PRO A 100 -17.50 15.17 10.24
C PRO A 100 -16.37 14.30 10.82
N TYR A 101 -16.58 13.66 11.98
CA TYR A 101 -15.64 12.69 12.52
C TYR A 101 -15.50 11.47 11.61
N ILE A 102 -16.61 10.84 11.22
CA ILE A 102 -16.60 9.65 10.35
C ILE A 102 -15.99 9.99 8.98
N ALA A 103 -16.41 11.10 8.36
CA ALA A 103 -15.84 11.53 7.08
C ALA A 103 -14.33 11.77 7.20
N GLY A 104 -13.87 12.37 8.29
CA GLY A 104 -12.46 12.58 8.57
C GLY A 104 -11.67 11.29 8.71
N GLN A 105 -12.23 10.28 9.35
CA GLN A 105 -11.61 8.96 9.49
C GLN A 105 -11.50 8.24 8.14
N ILE A 106 -12.54 8.29 7.30
CA ILE A 106 -12.51 7.70 5.96
C ILE A 106 -11.40 8.35 5.11
N VAL A 107 -11.33 9.67 5.10
CA VAL A 107 -10.28 10.39 4.35
C VAL A 107 -8.89 10.05 4.87
N ALA A 108 -8.69 10.01 6.18
CA ALA A 108 -7.40 9.64 6.78
C ALA A 108 -7.01 8.19 6.44
N CYS A 109 -7.98 7.29 6.40
CA CYS A 109 -7.83 5.89 6.03
C CYS A 109 -7.31 5.75 4.58
N ILE A 110 -8.00 6.37 3.63
CA ILE A 110 -7.61 6.38 2.22
C ILE A 110 -6.22 6.98 2.04
N PHE A 111 -5.98 8.14 2.66
CA PHE A 111 -4.70 8.84 2.56
C PHE A 111 -3.53 8.01 3.11
N SER A 112 -3.72 7.31 4.24
CA SER A 112 -2.67 6.46 4.82
C SER A 112 -2.33 5.27 3.91
N ALA A 113 -3.33 4.66 3.25
CA ALA A 113 -3.12 3.57 2.30
C ALA A 113 -2.38 4.04 1.06
N MET A 114 -2.79 5.19 0.50
CA MET A 114 -2.14 5.77 -0.68
C MET A 114 -0.68 6.14 -0.39
N THR A 115 -0.40 6.76 0.76
CA THR A 115 0.98 7.11 1.15
C THR A 115 1.84 5.88 1.39
N MET A 116 1.30 4.81 1.97
CA MET A 116 2.00 3.54 2.16
C MET A 116 2.38 2.91 0.82
N GLN A 117 1.44 2.85 -0.14
CA GLN A 117 1.72 2.31 -1.48
C GLN A 117 2.73 3.18 -2.24
N ALA A 118 2.61 4.52 -2.15
CA ALA A 118 3.56 5.44 -2.77
C ALA A 118 4.98 5.27 -2.21
N ALA A 119 5.11 5.11 -0.89
CA ALA A 119 6.39 4.86 -0.24
C ALA A 119 7.00 3.52 -0.68
N ALA A 120 6.20 2.45 -0.71
CA ALA A 120 6.66 1.13 -1.16
C ALA A 120 7.14 1.16 -2.62
N PHE A 121 6.41 1.85 -3.51
CA PHE A 121 6.77 1.99 -4.92
C PHE A 121 8.03 2.85 -5.11
N ALA A 122 8.18 3.93 -4.37
CA ALA A 122 9.38 4.76 -4.39
C ALA A 122 10.61 3.97 -3.93
N LEU A 123 10.48 3.16 -2.87
CA LEU A 123 11.53 2.27 -2.40
C LEU A 123 11.87 1.19 -3.44
N LEU A 124 10.88 0.66 -4.15
CA LEU A 124 11.11 -0.30 -5.23
C LEU A 124 11.91 0.33 -6.37
N ILE A 125 11.53 1.52 -6.84
CA ILE A 125 12.26 2.23 -7.90
C ILE A 125 13.70 2.51 -7.46
N THR A 126 13.93 2.95 -6.22
CA THR A 126 15.28 3.22 -5.72
C THR A 126 16.11 1.95 -5.65
N ALA A 127 15.55 0.83 -5.17
CA ALA A 127 16.23 -0.45 -5.12
C ALA A 127 16.61 -0.97 -6.52
N LEU A 128 15.66 -0.93 -7.46
CA LEU A 128 15.90 -1.33 -8.85
C LEU A 128 16.93 -0.41 -9.54
N SER A 129 16.91 0.89 -9.27
CA SER A 129 17.91 1.83 -9.81
C SER A 129 19.31 1.52 -9.29
N ILE A 130 19.46 1.16 -8.02
CA ILE A 130 20.74 0.76 -7.44
C ILE A 130 21.25 -0.52 -8.12
N VAL A 131 20.38 -1.51 -8.31
CA VAL A 131 20.73 -2.77 -9.01
C VAL A 131 21.17 -2.49 -10.45
N ALA A 132 20.42 -1.64 -11.17
CA ALA A 132 20.73 -1.26 -12.56
C ALA A 132 22.09 -0.55 -12.67
N LEU A 133 22.41 0.35 -11.74
CA LEU A 133 23.69 1.05 -11.69
C LEU A 133 24.87 0.08 -11.44
N HIS A 134 24.69 -0.88 -10.51
CA HIS A 134 25.72 -1.90 -10.25
C HIS A 134 25.93 -2.83 -11.44
N ALA A 135 24.88 -3.09 -12.23
CA ALA A 135 24.97 -3.91 -13.44
C ALA A 135 25.52 -3.14 -14.66
N GLY A 136 25.83 -1.85 -14.53
CA GLY A 136 26.40 -1.03 -15.62
C GLY A 136 25.41 -0.64 -16.72
N VAL A 137 24.11 -0.87 -16.53
CA VAL A 137 23.06 -0.65 -17.56
C VAL A 137 22.52 0.80 -17.54
N GLY A 138 22.93 1.60 -16.58
CA GLY A 138 22.37 2.93 -16.36
C GLY A 138 21.10 2.93 -15.51
N GLY A 139 20.60 4.11 -15.13
CA GLY A 139 19.41 4.23 -14.30
C GLY A 139 18.11 3.93 -15.06
N ILE A 140 17.01 3.76 -14.32
CA ILE A 140 15.67 3.57 -14.89
C ILE A 140 15.27 4.85 -15.67
N PRO A 141 14.90 4.77 -16.95
CA PRO A 141 14.49 5.94 -17.72
C PRO A 141 13.17 6.51 -17.18
N VAL A 142 13.09 7.83 -17.09
CA VAL A 142 11.91 8.56 -16.59
C VAL A 142 10.66 8.21 -17.39
N GLU A 143 10.81 7.93 -18.68
CA GLU A 143 9.72 7.52 -19.57
C GLU A 143 9.06 6.21 -19.14
N ALA A 144 9.84 5.23 -18.70
CA ALA A 144 9.33 3.96 -18.17
C ALA A 144 8.51 4.17 -16.88
N VAL A 145 9.00 5.04 -15.99
CA VAL A 145 8.25 5.39 -14.77
C VAL A 145 6.95 6.10 -15.15
N ARG A 146 7.00 7.04 -16.09
CA ARG A 146 5.83 7.80 -16.54
C ARG A 146 4.76 6.90 -17.17
N ALA A 147 5.15 5.89 -17.93
CA ALA A 147 4.24 4.91 -18.53
C ALA A 147 3.46 4.09 -17.49
N VAL A 148 4.04 3.88 -16.30
CA VAL A 148 3.43 3.07 -15.23
C VAL A 148 2.58 3.89 -14.27
N ILE A 149 2.69 5.23 -14.27
CA ILE A 149 1.90 6.11 -13.38
C ILE A 149 0.39 5.81 -13.40
N PRO A 150 -0.28 5.65 -14.56
CA PRO A 150 -1.72 5.37 -14.57
C PRO A 150 -2.07 4.03 -13.95
N ILE A 151 -1.27 3.00 -14.18
CA ILE A 151 -1.44 1.66 -13.58
C ILE A 151 -1.28 1.74 -12.07
N PHE A 152 -0.25 2.43 -11.62
CA PHE A 152 0.03 2.64 -10.21
C PHE A 152 -1.07 3.49 -9.54
N GLY A 153 -1.59 4.51 -10.22
CA GLY A 153 -2.74 5.30 -9.76
C GLY A 153 -3.98 4.44 -9.51
N GLY A 154 -4.30 3.54 -10.43
CA GLY A 154 -5.37 2.55 -10.26
C GLY A 154 -5.15 1.66 -9.03
N ARG A 155 -3.92 1.16 -8.83
CA ARG A 155 -3.55 0.39 -7.65
C ARG A 155 -3.72 1.19 -6.34
N MET A 156 -3.35 2.47 -6.32
CA MET A 156 -3.55 3.33 -5.13
C MET A 156 -5.02 3.51 -4.79
N ILE A 157 -5.88 3.71 -5.79
CA ILE A 157 -7.33 3.82 -5.60
C ILE A 157 -7.89 2.52 -5.02
N CYS A 158 -7.54 1.37 -5.60
CA CYS A 158 -7.92 0.06 -5.08
C CYS A 158 -7.46 -0.14 -3.62
N ALA A 159 -6.22 0.22 -3.29
CA ALA A 159 -5.71 0.16 -1.93
C ALA A 159 -6.54 1.01 -0.96
N GLY A 160 -6.92 2.23 -1.36
CA GLY A 160 -7.79 3.11 -0.58
C GLY A 160 -9.15 2.49 -0.30
N LEU A 161 -9.79 1.90 -1.32
CA LEU A 161 -11.10 1.24 -1.18
C LEU A 161 -11.02 0.03 -0.25
N TRP A 162 -10.03 -0.85 -0.43
CA TRP A 162 -9.82 -2.01 0.43
C TRP A 162 -9.55 -1.62 1.88
N THR A 163 -8.84 -0.52 2.10
CA THR A 163 -8.57 -0.02 3.45
C THR A 163 -9.86 0.42 4.16
N VAL A 164 -10.76 1.09 3.44
CA VAL A 164 -12.07 1.48 4.01
C VAL A 164 -12.89 0.25 4.38
N ILE A 165 -12.96 -0.76 3.48
CA ILE A 165 -13.67 -2.02 3.74
C ILE A 165 -13.05 -2.72 4.96
N GLY A 166 -11.72 -2.87 5.01
CA GLY A 166 -11.02 -3.48 6.12
C GLY A 166 -11.25 -2.77 7.45
N CYS A 167 -11.23 -1.43 7.46
CA CYS A 167 -11.54 -0.65 8.65
C CYS A 167 -12.97 -0.83 9.12
N MET A 168 -13.95 -0.83 8.21
CA MET A 168 -15.34 -1.07 8.56
C MET A 168 -15.54 -2.45 9.21
N LEU A 169 -14.93 -3.49 8.63
CA LEU A 169 -14.99 -4.85 9.18
C LEU A 169 -14.30 -4.96 10.53
N ALA A 170 -13.15 -4.31 10.71
CA ALA A 170 -12.47 -4.25 12.00
C ALA A 170 -13.30 -3.59 13.10
N LEU A 171 -14.01 -2.52 12.74
CA LEU A 171 -14.89 -1.79 13.67
C LEU A 171 -16.13 -2.62 14.05
N LEU A 172 -16.70 -3.38 13.09
CA LEU A 172 -17.85 -4.24 13.32
C LEU A 172 -17.50 -5.47 14.21
N THR A 173 -16.33 -6.03 14.03
CA THR A 173 -15.89 -7.23 14.75
C THR A 173 -15.09 -6.92 16.02
N GLU A 174 -14.74 -5.66 16.25
CA GLU A 174 -13.89 -5.19 17.37
C GLU A 174 -12.51 -5.88 17.42
N THR A 175 -12.10 -6.54 16.32
CA THR A 175 -10.84 -7.28 16.23
C THR A 175 -9.93 -6.73 15.14
N GLY A 176 -8.65 -6.52 15.46
CA GLY A 176 -7.67 -6.01 14.48
C GLY A 176 -7.34 -7.00 13.37
N SER A 177 -7.45 -8.29 13.65
CA SER A 177 -7.23 -9.35 12.66
C SER A 177 -8.30 -9.36 11.55
N ALA A 178 -9.54 -8.99 11.86
CA ALA A 178 -10.58 -8.88 10.85
C ALA A 178 -10.29 -7.84 9.78
N ALA A 179 -9.56 -6.77 10.12
CA ALA A 179 -9.15 -5.76 9.14
C ALA A 179 -8.26 -6.30 8.02
N THR A 180 -7.46 -7.31 8.32
CA THR A 180 -6.51 -7.90 7.38
C THR A 180 -7.03 -9.16 6.72
N ILE A 181 -7.67 -10.04 7.48
CA ILE A 181 -8.12 -11.35 7.01
C ILE A 181 -9.39 -11.22 6.16
N ALA A 182 -10.38 -10.43 6.58
CA ALA A 182 -11.65 -10.34 5.88
C ALA A 182 -11.54 -9.72 4.47
N PRO A 183 -10.79 -8.61 4.23
CA PRO A 183 -10.58 -8.12 2.87
C PRO A 183 -9.81 -9.10 2.00
N LEU A 184 -8.88 -9.88 2.57
CA LEU A 184 -8.14 -10.90 1.86
C LEU A 184 -9.06 -12.05 1.41
N CYS A 185 -9.90 -12.54 2.30
CA CYS A 185 -10.91 -13.56 1.98
C CYS A 185 -11.90 -13.07 0.90
N LEU A 186 -12.38 -11.83 1.03
CA LEU A 186 -13.26 -11.21 0.03
C LEU A 186 -12.58 -11.08 -1.33
N CYS A 187 -11.32 -10.64 -1.37
CA CYS A 187 -10.56 -10.55 -2.60
C CYS A 187 -10.39 -11.92 -3.25
N TYR A 188 -10.07 -12.94 -2.46
CA TYR A 188 -9.91 -14.31 -2.94
C TYR A 188 -11.21 -14.88 -3.51
N THR A 189 -12.34 -14.69 -2.82
CA THR A 189 -13.66 -15.17 -3.30
C THR A 189 -14.14 -14.45 -4.55
N LEU A 190 -13.74 -13.19 -4.77
CA LEU A 190 -14.08 -12.43 -5.98
C LEU A 190 -13.20 -12.77 -7.18
N THR A 191 -12.04 -13.36 -6.94
CA THR A 191 -11.08 -13.72 -8.00
C THR A 191 -11.15 -15.17 -8.45
N MET A 192 -11.87 -16.02 -7.70
CA MET A 192 -12.19 -17.40 -8.05
C MET A 192 -13.49 -17.48 -8.88
#